data_4ba2d80338d6c101da3ffa9f184dc81d
#
_entry.id   4ba2d80338d6c101da3ffa9f184dc81d
#
_cell.length_a   1.000
_cell.length_b   1.000
_cell.length_c   1.000
_cell.angle_alpha   90.00
_cell.angle_beta   90.00
_cell.angle_gamma   90.00
#
_symmetry.space_group_name_H-M   'P 1'
#
loop_
_entity.id
_entity.type
_entity.pdbx_description
1 polymer ?
#
loop_
_entity_poly.entity_id
_entity_poly.type
_entity_poly.pdbx_seq_one_letter_code
_entity_poly.pdbx_strand_id
1 'polypeptide(L)'
;MPTGRKFFAIMVISMNDAIRPVFRTKTEAQASYDRLSRWYDLLSGSSEARPRQAGLELLQALPGEHVLDIGPGTGHSLATLAHAVSKTGCVQALDLSPGMLAVSRARLAKTSGEAGVCLTCGDALYLPYPAGAFDAIFSSFNLELFDTPEIPQVLEECRRVLRPGGRMCVVSLSKESKSRAMIKLYEWSHDRFPAFVDCRPIYVQSSLALAGFHIQAVKCMSMWGLPVEIVLAQK
;
A
#
# COMPACT_ATOMS: atom_id res chain seq x y z
N MET A 1 21.42 -27.00 -13.41
CA MET A 1 20.97 -25.90 -14.31
C MET A 1 20.92 -24.59 -13.53
N PRO A 2 21.84 -23.62 -13.77
CA PRO A 2 21.92 -22.38 -13.00
C PRO A 2 21.34 -21.14 -13.72
N THR A 3 20.40 -21.32 -14.66
CA THR A 3 19.95 -20.23 -15.54
C THR A 3 18.85 -19.34 -14.95
N GLY A 4 18.04 -19.84 -14.02
CA GLY A 4 16.92 -19.08 -13.45
C GLY A 4 17.34 -17.95 -12.50
N ARG A 5 18.32 -18.20 -11.61
CA ARG A 5 18.78 -17.20 -10.62
C ARG A 5 19.49 -15.99 -11.23
N LYS A 6 20.26 -16.18 -12.33
CA LYS A 6 20.92 -15.06 -13.01
C LYS A 6 19.95 -14.18 -13.79
N PHE A 7 18.95 -14.78 -14.45
CA PHE A 7 17.89 -14.03 -15.14
C PHE A 7 17.04 -13.22 -14.16
N PHE A 8 16.73 -13.81 -12.99
CA PHE A 8 16.01 -13.18 -11.91
C PHE A 8 16.76 -11.98 -11.32
N ALA A 9 18.06 -12.13 -11.05
CA ALA A 9 18.91 -11.05 -10.56
C ALA A 9 19.04 -9.89 -11.56
N ILE A 10 19.19 -10.19 -12.86
CA ILE A 10 19.29 -9.18 -13.92
C ILE A 10 17.96 -8.44 -14.08
N MET A 11 16.81 -9.11 -13.97
CA MET A 11 15.50 -8.49 -14.05
C MET A 11 15.24 -7.55 -12.85
N VAL A 12 15.63 -7.97 -11.64
CA VAL A 12 15.54 -7.13 -10.42
C VAL A 12 16.44 -5.90 -10.53
N ILE A 13 17.68 -6.05 -11.01
CA ILE A 13 18.61 -4.92 -11.21
C ILE A 13 18.05 -3.95 -12.27
N SER A 14 17.55 -4.45 -13.41
CA SER A 14 16.94 -3.61 -14.45
C SER A 14 15.66 -2.88 -13.99
N MET A 15 14.88 -3.48 -13.10
CA MET A 15 13.70 -2.83 -12.51
C MET A 15 14.10 -1.75 -11.50
N ASN A 16 15.13 -2.00 -10.67
CA ASN A 16 15.61 -1.04 -9.68
C ASN A 16 16.18 0.22 -10.35
N ASP A 17 16.92 0.08 -11.45
CA ASP A 17 17.48 1.24 -12.19
C ASP A 17 16.39 2.09 -12.88
N ALA A 18 15.21 1.52 -13.12
CA ALA A 18 14.10 2.19 -13.80
C ALA A 18 13.17 2.96 -12.84
N ILE A 19 13.26 2.73 -11.54
CA ILE A 19 12.44 3.42 -10.52
C ILE A 19 13.30 4.50 -9.87
N ARG A 20 12.74 5.73 -9.77
CA ARG A 20 13.42 6.85 -9.09
C ARG A 20 13.60 6.56 -7.60
N PRO A 21 14.74 6.93 -6.98
CA PRO A 21 14.94 6.77 -5.55
C PRO A 21 13.99 7.67 -4.75
N VAL A 22 13.71 7.29 -3.52
CA VAL A 22 13.04 8.15 -2.55
C VAL A 22 14.07 9.11 -1.98
N PHE A 23 13.86 10.42 -2.18
CA PHE A 23 14.81 11.46 -1.74
C PHE A 23 14.70 11.81 -0.25
N ARG A 24 13.72 11.27 0.46
CA ARG A 24 13.47 11.56 1.87
C ARG A 24 13.84 10.39 2.77
N THR A 25 14.43 10.71 3.91
CA THR A 25 14.56 9.74 5.00
C THR A 25 13.18 9.43 5.61
N LYS A 26 13.02 8.30 6.25
CA LYS A 26 11.78 7.93 6.95
C LYS A 26 11.34 8.95 7.98
N THR A 27 12.30 9.54 8.70
CA THR A 27 12.05 10.60 9.70
C THR A 27 11.49 11.86 9.03
N GLU A 28 12.01 12.24 7.86
CA GLU A 28 11.50 13.38 7.09
C GLU A 28 10.12 13.08 6.51
N ALA A 29 9.90 11.85 6.01
CA ALA A 29 8.60 11.40 5.54
C ALA A 29 7.57 11.45 6.67
N GLN A 30 7.87 10.86 7.82
CA GLN A 30 7.03 10.89 9.01
C GLN A 30 6.67 12.33 9.41
N ALA A 31 7.67 13.20 9.55
CA ALA A 31 7.46 14.60 9.92
C ALA A 31 6.63 15.38 8.88
N SER A 32 6.75 15.03 7.60
CA SER A 32 5.93 15.60 6.53
C SER A 32 4.47 15.17 6.66
N TYR A 33 4.22 13.86 6.81
CA TYR A 33 2.88 13.31 6.97
C TYR A 33 2.20 13.79 8.26
N ASP A 34 2.94 13.93 9.37
CA ASP A 34 2.44 14.50 10.62
C ASP A 34 1.92 15.94 10.43
N ARG A 35 2.66 16.76 9.67
CA ARG A 35 2.24 18.13 9.36
C ARG A 35 1.07 18.19 8.39
N LEU A 36 1.05 17.31 7.38
CA LEU A 36 0.02 17.28 6.33
C LEU A 36 -1.25 16.57 6.78
N SER A 37 -1.21 15.77 7.83
CA SER A 37 -2.31 14.86 8.23
C SER A 37 -3.67 15.55 8.31
N ARG A 38 -3.75 16.80 8.80
CA ARG A 38 -5.00 17.56 8.92
C ARG A 38 -5.55 18.06 7.59
N TRP A 39 -4.68 18.22 6.58
CA TRP A 39 -5.01 18.77 5.26
C TRP A 39 -4.98 17.71 4.15
N TYR A 40 -4.53 16.51 4.49
CA TYR A 40 -4.31 15.43 3.53
C TYR A 40 -5.57 15.09 2.74
N ASP A 41 -6.71 14.99 3.41
CA ASP A 41 -7.99 14.68 2.77
C ASP A 41 -8.43 15.73 1.74
N LEU A 42 -8.06 16.99 1.95
CA LEU A 42 -8.34 18.07 1.01
C LEU A 42 -7.46 17.99 -0.24
N LEU A 43 -6.23 17.49 -0.10
CA LEU A 43 -5.25 17.44 -1.17
C LEU A 43 -5.38 16.19 -2.05
N SER A 44 -5.57 15.02 -1.46
CA SER A 44 -5.53 13.73 -2.17
C SER A 44 -6.77 12.85 -1.97
N GLY A 45 -7.54 13.07 -0.92
CA GLY A 45 -8.61 12.18 -0.49
C GLY A 45 -9.68 11.86 -1.55
N SER A 46 -10.03 12.83 -2.41
CA SER A 46 -11.05 12.64 -3.45
C SER A 46 -10.53 11.86 -4.67
N SER A 47 -9.28 12.05 -5.04
CA SER A 47 -8.68 11.38 -6.21
C SER A 47 -8.37 9.92 -5.97
N GLU A 48 -7.91 9.58 -4.78
CA GLU A 48 -7.60 8.22 -4.35
C GLU A 48 -8.85 7.40 -4.00
N ALA A 49 -9.99 8.05 -3.75
CA ALA A 49 -11.21 7.39 -3.26
C ALA A 49 -11.70 6.26 -4.17
N ARG A 50 -11.77 6.51 -5.48
CA ARG A 50 -12.24 5.50 -6.44
C ARG A 50 -11.30 4.30 -6.57
N PRO A 51 -9.99 4.46 -6.76
CA PRO A 51 -9.06 3.33 -6.79
C PRO A 51 -9.04 2.56 -5.46
N ARG A 52 -9.03 3.25 -4.32
CA ARG A 52 -9.07 2.63 -2.99
C ARG A 52 -10.34 1.80 -2.80
N GLN A 53 -11.51 2.34 -3.17
CA GLN A 53 -12.76 1.61 -3.09
C GLN A 53 -12.75 0.36 -3.97
N ALA A 54 -12.24 0.47 -5.20
CA ALA A 54 -12.11 -0.68 -6.10
C ALA A 54 -11.14 -1.75 -5.56
N GLY A 55 -10.10 -1.33 -4.80
CA GLY A 55 -9.19 -2.25 -4.11
C GLY A 55 -9.88 -2.98 -2.95
N LEU A 56 -10.68 -2.28 -2.14
CA LEU A 56 -11.45 -2.88 -1.05
C LEU A 56 -12.47 -3.89 -1.59
N GLU A 57 -13.15 -3.56 -2.69
CA GLU A 57 -14.06 -4.48 -3.38
C GLU A 57 -13.33 -5.72 -3.92
N LEU A 58 -12.11 -5.56 -4.44
CA LEU A 58 -11.31 -6.66 -4.96
C LEU A 58 -10.76 -7.55 -3.85
N LEU A 59 -10.38 -6.96 -2.70
CA LEU A 59 -9.92 -7.69 -1.52
C LEU A 59 -10.99 -8.63 -0.98
N GLN A 60 -12.28 -8.24 -1.02
CA GLN A 60 -13.42 -9.03 -0.53
C GLN A 60 -13.20 -9.52 0.90
N ALA A 61 -12.92 -8.61 1.83
CA ALA A 61 -12.84 -8.97 3.25
C ALA A 61 -14.18 -9.59 3.73
N LEU A 62 -14.09 -10.66 4.52
CA LEU A 62 -15.22 -11.46 4.95
C LEU A 62 -15.45 -11.34 6.47
N PRO A 63 -16.70 -11.57 6.94
CA PRO A 63 -16.99 -11.62 8.36
C PRO A 63 -16.09 -12.63 9.09
N GLY A 64 -15.53 -12.22 10.22
CA GLY A 64 -14.64 -13.05 11.04
C GLY A 64 -13.17 -12.98 10.65
N GLU A 65 -12.80 -12.34 9.55
CA GLU A 65 -11.39 -12.23 9.14
C GLU A 65 -10.61 -11.23 9.99
N HIS A 66 -9.32 -11.53 10.15
CA HIS A 66 -8.32 -10.63 10.68
C HIS A 66 -7.61 -9.94 9.51
N VAL A 67 -7.82 -8.64 9.36
CA VAL A 67 -7.30 -7.85 8.24
C VAL A 67 -6.26 -6.85 8.73
N LEU A 68 -5.12 -6.76 8.03
CA LEU A 68 -4.11 -5.74 8.25
C LEU A 68 -4.24 -4.67 7.15
N ASP A 69 -4.36 -3.40 7.55
CA ASP A 69 -4.26 -2.24 6.65
C ASP A 69 -2.91 -1.55 6.87
N ILE A 70 -2.06 -1.54 5.84
CA ILE A 70 -0.72 -0.96 5.89
C ILE A 70 -0.75 0.41 5.22
N GLY A 71 -0.43 1.46 5.99
CA GLY A 71 -0.52 2.84 5.57
C GLY A 71 -1.97 3.31 5.39
N PRO A 72 -2.85 3.16 6.42
CA PRO A 72 -4.25 3.60 6.32
C PRO A 72 -4.38 5.12 6.13
N GLY A 73 -3.30 5.88 6.37
CA GLY A 73 -3.29 7.33 6.29
C GLY A 73 -4.35 7.95 7.22
N THR A 74 -5.29 8.68 6.64
CA THR A 74 -6.41 9.29 7.38
C THR A 74 -7.58 8.33 7.67
N GLY A 75 -7.43 7.03 7.38
CA GLY A 75 -8.35 5.97 7.82
C GLY A 75 -9.61 5.77 7.00
N HIS A 76 -9.61 6.17 5.73
CA HIS A 76 -10.76 6.00 4.84
C HIS A 76 -11.12 4.52 4.55
N SER A 77 -10.14 3.62 4.53
CA SER A 77 -10.32 2.17 4.34
C SER A 77 -10.88 1.48 5.58
N LEU A 78 -10.53 1.98 6.77
CA LEU A 78 -10.75 1.30 8.04
C LEU A 78 -12.24 1.06 8.36
N ALA A 79 -13.10 2.03 8.09
CA ALA A 79 -14.54 1.88 8.33
C ALA A 79 -15.15 0.79 7.42
N THR A 80 -14.74 0.74 6.15
CA THR A 80 -15.19 -0.27 5.18
C THR A 80 -14.70 -1.66 5.58
N LEU A 81 -13.43 -1.79 5.96
CA LEU A 81 -12.86 -3.05 6.44
C LEU A 81 -13.53 -3.52 7.73
N ALA A 82 -13.71 -2.62 8.72
CA ALA A 82 -14.38 -2.96 9.97
C ALA A 82 -15.82 -3.44 9.77
N HIS A 83 -16.55 -2.81 8.84
CA HIS A 83 -17.90 -3.27 8.49
C HIS A 83 -17.86 -4.65 7.83
N ALA A 84 -16.93 -4.88 6.91
CA ALA A 84 -16.82 -6.15 6.18
C ALA A 84 -16.47 -7.34 7.10
N VAL A 85 -15.51 -7.15 8.02
CA VAL A 85 -15.11 -8.25 8.94
C VAL A 85 -16.10 -8.47 10.08
N SER A 86 -17.02 -7.52 10.33
CA SER A 86 -18.08 -7.57 11.36
C SER A 86 -17.53 -7.73 12.79
N LYS A 87 -18.41 -7.97 13.78
CA LYS A 87 -18.02 -8.13 15.21
C LYS A 87 -17.13 -9.34 15.49
N THR A 88 -17.12 -10.32 14.61
CA THR A 88 -16.37 -11.56 14.78
C THR A 88 -14.95 -11.49 14.23
N GLY A 89 -14.64 -10.45 13.43
CA GLY A 89 -13.32 -10.18 12.90
C GLY A 89 -12.63 -9.01 13.58
N CYS A 90 -11.44 -8.67 13.10
CA CYS A 90 -10.73 -7.49 13.56
C CYS A 90 -9.91 -6.83 12.45
N VAL A 91 -9.67 -5.52 12.57
CA VAL A 91 -8.79 -4.76 11.68
C VAL A 91 -7.62 -4.24 12.49
N GLN A 92 -6.41 -4.60 12.06
CA GLN A 92 -5.19 -3.96 12.52
C GLN A 92 -4.76 -2.93 11.47
N ALA A 93 -4.39 -1.74 11.91
CA ALA A 93 -3.93 -0.67 11.03
C ALA A 93 -2.54 -0.22 11.50
N LEU A 94 -1.57 -0.23 10.59
CA LEU A 94 -0.21 0.15 10.89
C LEU A 94 0.21 1.33 10.00
N ASP A 95 0.64 2.42 10.62
CA ASP A 95 1.14 3.62 9.91
C ASP A 95 2.41 4.13 10.60
N LEU A 96 3.34 4.69 9.82
CA LEU A 96 4.56 5.29 10.33
C LEU A 96 4.29 6.62 11.05
N SER A 97 3.22 7.34 10.67
CA SER A 97 2.87 8.68 11.16
C SER A 97 1.86 8.62 12.32
N PRO A 98 2.26 9.01 13.55
CA PRO A 98 1.33 9.22 14.66
C PRO A 98 0.23 10.25 14.34
N GLY A 99 0.56 11.28 13.54
CA GLY A 99 -0.40 12.28 13.08
C GLY A 99 -1.50 11.71 12.22
N MET A 100 -1.18 10.82 11.26
CA MET A 100 -2.16 10.09 10.45
C MET A 100 -3.04 9.19 11.33
N LEU A 101 -2.45 8.45 12.26
CA LEU A 101 -3.20 7.61 13.19
C LEU A 101 -4.14 8.41 14.10
N ALA A 102 -3.77 9.63 14.49
CA ALA A 102 -4.65 10.51 15.26
C ALA A 102 -5.89 10.94 14.45
N VAL A 103 -5.70 11.27 13.17
CA VAL A 103 -6.81 11.58 12.24
C VAL A 103 -7.67 10.35 12.00
N SER A 104 -7.07 9.18 11.76
CA SER A 104 -7.79 7.90 11.63
C SER A 104 -8.65 7.60 12.85
N ARG A 105 -8.10 7.78 14.06
CA ARG A 105 -8.84 7.60 15.32
C ARG A 105 -10.03 8.54 15.42
N ALA A 106 -9.84 9.82 15.10
CA ALA A 106 -10.92 10.82 15.13
C ALA A 106 -12.02 10.52 14.09
N ARG A 107 -11.65 9.93 12.94
CA ARG A 107 -12.60 9.47 11.92
C ARG A 107 -13.40 8.26 12.41
N LEU A 108 -12.73 7.24 12.93
CA LEU A 108 -13.36 6.03 13.47
C LEU A 108 -14.33 6.34 14.60
N ALA A 109 -14.04 7.32 15.45
CA ALA A 109 -14.94 7.74 16.54
C ALA A 109 -16.28 8.30 16.04
N LYS A 110 -16.35 8.72 14.75
CA LYS A 110 -17.58 9.22 14.12
C LYS A 110 -18.35 8.15 13.35
N THR A 111 -17.74 6.99 13.17
CA THR A 111 -18.35 5.85 12.47
C THR A 111 -18.76 4.79 13.49
N SER A 112 -19.98 4.31 13.38
CA SER A 112 -20.46 3.18 14.18
C SER A 112 -19.88 1.89 13.62
N GLY A 113 -18.61 1.62 13.94
CA GLY A 113 -17.93 0.38 13.51
C GLY A 113 -18.39 -0.80 14.35
N GLU A 114 -18.67 -1.94 13.72
CA GLU A 114 -19.05 -3.16 14.43
C GLU A 114 -17.82 -3.95 14.91
N ALA A 115 -16.71 -3.91 14.16
CA ALA A 115 -15.47 -4.62 14.49
C ALA A 115 -14.50 -3.76 15.31
N GLY A 116 -13.65 -4.42 16.10
CA GLY A 116 -12.51 -3.79 16.74
C GLY A 116 -11.48 -3.33 15.71
N VAL A 117 -11.12 -2.04 15.75
CA VAL A 117 -10.00 -1.50 14.96
C VAL A 117 -8.88 -1.10 15.91
N CYS A 118 -7.69 -1.69 15.73
CA CYS A 118 -6.50 -1.36 16.48
C CYS A 118 -5.53 -0.55 15.61
N LEU A 119 -5.06 0.58 16.13
CA LEU A 119 -4.11 1.47 15.45
C LEU A 119 -2.73 1.33 16.06
N THR A 120 -1.74 0.96 15.26
CA THR A 120 -0.36 0.74 15.65
C THR A 120 0.56 1.70 14.90
N CYS A 121 1.41 2.43 15.61
CA CYS A 121 2.48 3.21 15.01
C CYS A 121 3.68 2.28 14.78
N GLY A 122 4.13 2.15 13.54
CA GLY A 122 5.23 1.25 13.19
C GLY A 122 5.68 1.33 11.75
N ASP A 123 6.80 0.70 11.47
CA ASP A 123 7.41 0.58 10.15
C ASP A 123 7.06 -0.78 9.53
N ALA A 124 6.52 -0.78 8.31
CA ALA A 124 6.15 -2.01 7.62
C ALA A 124 7.35 -2.87 7.18
N LEU A 125 8.57 -2.36 7.29
CA LEU A 125 9.78 -3.19 7.18
C LEU A 125 9.95 -4.19 8.33
N TYR A 126 9.26 -3.96 9.46
CA TYR A 126 9.36 -4.76 10.68
C TYR A 126 7.97 -4.86 11.31
N LEU A 127 7.08 -5.64 10.70
CA LEU A 127 5.70 -5.77 11.18
C LEU A 127 5.66 -6.44 12.57
N PRO A 128 5.09 -5.77 13.60
CA PRO A 128 5.11 -6.27 14.98
C PRO A 128 4.04 -7.36 15.22
N TYR A 129 3.84 -8.22 14.24
CA TYR A 129 2.83 -9.28 14.29
C TYR A 129 3.46 -10.65 14.04
N PRO A 130 2.92 -11.72 14.63
CA PRO A 130 3.41 -13.08 14.40
C PRO A 130 3.14 -13.55 12.97
N ALA A 131 3.87 -14.57 12.54
CA ALA A 131 3.63 -15.22 11.26
C ALA A 131 2.22 -15.81 11.21
N GLY A 132 1.53 -15.65 10.08
CA GLY A 132 0.20 -16.21 9.87
C GLY A 132 -0.93 -15.53 10.67
N ALA A 133 -0.73 -14.31 11.15
CA ALA A 133 -1.71 -13.60 11.96
C ALA A 133 -2.93 -13.10 11.17
N PHE A 134 -2.80 -12.91 9.86
CA PHE A 134 -3.82 -12.26 9.04
C PHE A 134 -4.35 -13.13 7.92
N ASP A 135 -5.64 -12.98 7.66
CA ASP A 135 -6.36 -13.57 6.52
C ASP A 135 -6.15 -12.74 5.26
N ALA A 136 -6.13 -11.43 5.41
CA ALA A 136 -5.97 -10.50 4.31
C ALA A 136 -5.14 -9.27 4.72
N ILE A 137 -4.44 -8.68 3.72
CA ILE A 137 -3.73 -7.42 3.84
C ILE A 137 -4.28 -6.45 2.78
N PHE A 138 -4.50 -5.22 3.18
CA PHE A 138 -4.80 -4.10 2.30
C PHE A 138 -3.68 -3.07 2.36
N SER A 139 -3.32 -2.49 1.21
CA SER A 139 -2.36 -1.38 1.13
C SER A 139 -2.73 -0.49 -0.05
N SER A 140 -2.95 0.79 0.20
CA SER A 140 -3.41 1.74 -0.82
C SER A 140 -2.52 2.99 -0.82
N PHE A 141 -1.86 3.26 -1.96
CA PHE A 141 -0.94 4.37 -2.16
C PHE A 141 0.14 4.47 -1.07
N ASN A 142 0.66 3.32 -0.66
CA ASN A 142 1.66 3.22 0.40
C ASN A 142 2.94 2.51 -0.08
N LEU A 143 2.83 1.43 -0.88
CA LEU A 143 4.00 0.65 -1.30
C LEU A 143 4.99 1.48 -2.13
N GLU A 144 4.51 2.46 -2.88
CA GLU A 144 5.30 3.40 -3.67
C GLU A 144 6.08 4.44 -2.84
N LEU A 145 5.83 4.51 -1.54
CA LEU A 145 6.53 5.42 -0.62
C LEU A 145 7.83 4.82 -0.08
N PHE A 146 7.97 3.50 -0.13
CA PHE A 146 9.19 2.81 0.27
C PHE A 146 10.27 2.95 -0.81
N ASP A 147 11.54 3.06 -0.41
CA ASP A 147 12.62 3.04 -1.39
C ASP A 147 12.67 1.68 -2.09
N THR A 148 13.18 1.69 -3.33
CA THR A 148 13.14 0.49 -4.18
C THR A 148 13.79 -0.74 -3.54
N PRO A 149 14.94 -0.63 -2.82
CA PRO A 149 15.54 -1.75 -2.11
C PRO A 149 14.71 -2.25 -0.91
N GLU A 150 13.80 -1.43 -0.37
CA GLU A 150 12.96 -1.75 0.78
C GLU A 150 11.69 -2.53 0.40
N ILE A 151 11.18 -2.34 -0.82
CA ILE A 151 9.93 -2.98 -1.29
C ILE A 151 9.96 -4.51 -1.12
N PRO A 152 11.04 -5.22 -1.50
CA PRO A 152 11.11 -6.68 -1.28
C PRO A 152 10.97 -7.07 0.20
N GLN A 153 11.59 -6.33 1.10
CA GLN A 153 11.52 -6.60 2.54
C GLN A 153 10.11 -6.36 3.10
N VAL A 154 9.45 -5.27 2.70
CA VAL A 154 8.04 -5.00 3.07
C VAL A 154 7.15 -6.15 2.61
N LEU A 155 7.31 -6.61 1.38
CA LEU A 155 6.50 -7.70 0.81
C LEU A 155 6.82 -9.05 1.47
N GLU A 156 8.06 -9.30 1.89
CA GLU A 156 8.44 -10.48 2.67
C GLU A 156 7.77 -10.47 4.04
N GLU A 157 7.75 -9.33 4.74
CA GLU A 157 7.02 -9.17 6.00
C GLU A 157 5.50 -9.37 5.82
N CYS A 158 4.92 -8.78 4.76
CA CYS A 158 3.51 -9.03 4.41
C CYS A 158 3.25 -10.53 4.22
N ARG A 159 4.12 -11.20 3.47
CA ARG A 159 4.02 -12.64 3.24
C ARG A 159 4.20 -13.44 4.52
N ARG A 160 5.09 -13.03 5.43
CA ARG A 160 5.30 -13.68 6.72
C ARG A 160 4.05 -13.63 7.59
N VAL A 161 3.43 -12.45 7.72
CA VAL A 161 2.27 -12.26 8.61
C VAL A 161 0.96 -12.78 8.03
N LEU A 162 0.86 -12.99 6.71
CA LEU A 162 -0.27 -13.68 6.09
C LEU A 162 -0.25 -15.18 6.42
N ARG A 163 -1.42 -15.74 6.71
CA ARG A 163 -1.61 -17.19 6.80
C ARG A 163 -1.40 -17.86 5.43
N PRO A 164 -1.14 -19.17 5.38
CA PRO A 164 -1.18 -19.91 4.12
C PRO A 164 -2.55 -19.73 3.43
N GLY A 165 -2.53 -19.40 2.14
CA GLY A 165 -3.74 -19.08 1.38
C GLY A 165 -4.33 -17.68 1.64
N GLY A 166 -3.74 -16.89 2.55
CA GLY A 166 -4.12 -15.50 2.76
C GLY A 166 -3.82 -14.64 1.54
N ARG A 167 -4.45 -13.47 1.45
CA ARG A 167 -4.38 -12.61 0.27
C ARG A 167 -3.98 -11.18 0.61
N MET A 168 -3.39 -10.49 -0.38
CA MET A 168 -3.04 -9.09 -0.28
C MET A 168 -3.60 -8.32 -1.47
N CYS A 169 -4.22 -7.16 -1.23
CA CYS A 169 -4.60 -6.24 -2.29
C CYS A 169 -3.78 -4.95 -2.17
N VAL A 170 -3.08 -4.61 -3.25
CA VAL A 170 -2.28 -3.39 -3.37
C VAL A 170 -2.91 -2.46 -4.40
N VAL A 171 -3.09 -1.21 -4.03
CA VAL A 171 -3.48 -0.11 -4.92
C VAL A 171 -2.32 0.86 -5.02
N SER A 172 -1.77 1.10 -6.20
CA SER A 172 -0.59 1.94 -6.37
C SER A 172 -0.50 2.56 -7.77
N LEU A 173 0.25 3.64 -7.89
CA LEU A 173 0.69 4.16 -9.18
C LEU A 173 1.58 3.12 -9.88
N SER A 174 1.35 2.88 -11.18
CA SER A 174 2.02 1.81 -11.91
C SER A 174 2.93 2.30 -13.04
N LYS A 175 4.09 1.66 -13.17
CA LYS A 175 4.99 1.74 -14.33
C LYS A 175 4.70 0.68 -15.40
N GLU A 176 3.88 -0.32 -15.13
CA GLU A 176 3.60 -1.41 -16.06
C GLU A 176 2.66 -0.99 -17.22
N SER A 177 2.07 0.19 -17.11
CA SER A 177 1.17 0.76 -18.13
C SER A 177 1.91 1.36 -19.32
N LYS A 178 1.26 1.34 -20.50
CA LYS A 178 1.80 1.89 -21.76
C LYS A 178 1.83 3.43 -21.82
N SER A 179 1.29 4.16 -20.85
CA SER A 179 1.21 5.64 -20.83
C SER A 179 2.52 6.32 -20.43
N ARG A 180 3.58 6.11 -21.22
CA ARG A 180 4.94 6.60 -20.93
C ARG A 180 5.04 8.12 -20.83
N ALA A 181 4.23 8.88 -21.56
CA ALA A 181 4.34 10.34 -21.59
C ALA A 181 3.88 10.98 -20.28
N MET A 182 2.74 10.54 -19.74
CA MET A 182 2.22 11.04 -18.46
C MET A 182 3.09 10.62 -17.28
N ILE A 183 3.64 9.40 -17.31
CA ILE A 183 4.59 8.93 -16.28
C ILE A 183 5.83 9.82 -16.27
N LYS A 184 6.41 10.14 -17.44
CA LYS A 184 7.59 11.03 -17.53
C LYS A 184 7.29 12.45 -17.04
N LEU A 185 6.12 13.01 -17.35
CA LEU A 185 5.70 14.32 -16.87
C LEU A 185 5.53 14.32 -15.35
N TYR A 186 4.94 13.26 -14.80
CA TYR A 186 4.77 13.10 -13.37
C TYR A 186 6.12 12.91 -12.64
N GLU A 187 7.01 12.08 -13.18
CA GLU A 187 8.37 11.90 -12.65
C GLU A 187 9.16 13.22 -12.66
N TRP A 188 9.00 14.04 -13.71
CA TRP A 188 9.59 15.38 -13.75
C TRP A 188 8.99 16.27 -12.65
N SER A 189 7.67 16.22 -12.40
CA SER A 189 7.04 17.00 -11.33
C SER A 189 7.46 16.51 -9.94
N HIS A 190 7.67 15.21 -9.75
CA HIS A 190 8.22 14.62 -8.54
C HIS A 190 9.65 15.13 -8.26
N ASP A 191 10.50 15.16 -9.28
CA ASP A 191 11.87 15.70 -9.15
C ASP A 191 11.88 17.20 -8.79
N ARG A 192 10.91 17.96 -9.30
CA ARG A 192 10.87 19.42 -9.12
C ARG A 192 10.19 19.83 -7.81
N PHE A 193 9.21 19.05 -7.34
CA PHE A 193 8.38 19.35 -6.18
C PHE A 193 8.21 18.14 -5.25
N PRO A 194 9.31 17.56 -4.73
CA PRO A 194 9.26 16.34 -3.93
C PRO A 194 8.47 16.49 -2.62
N ALA A 195 8.20 17.73 -2.20
CA ALA A 195 7.39 18.03 -1.02
C ALA A 195 5.89 17.80 -1.21
N PHE A 196 5.41 17.82 -2.45
CA PHE A 196 3.99 17.74 -2.80
C PHE A 196 3.64 16.49 -3.61
N VAL A 197 4.64 15.85 -4.22
CA VAL A 197 4.47 14.69 -5.09
C VAL A 197 5.35 13.57 -4.55
N ASP A 198 4.86 12.85 -3.55
CA ASP A 198 5.61 11.80 -2.84
C ASP A 198 5.54 10.44 -3.51
N CYS A 199 4.36 10.13 -4.09
CA CYS A 199 4.15 8.84 -4.73
C CYS A 199 4.98 8.74 -6.01
N ARG A 200 5.54 7.59 -6.29
CA ARG A 200 6.26 7.29 -7.52
C ARG A 200 5.71 6.02 -8.16
N PRO A 201 5.53 5.98 -9.50
CA PRO A 201 5.07 4.76 -10.14
C PRO A 201 6.05 3.61 -9.93
N ILE A 202 5.54 2.43 -9.54
CA ILE A 202 6.33 1.22 -9.30
C ILE A 202 5.81 0.04 -10.14
N TYR A 203 6.58 -1.04 -10.21
CA TYR A 203 6.19 -2.30 -10.87
C TYR A 203 5.47 -3.22 -9.87
N VAL A 204 4.17 -2.96 -9.62
CA VAL A 204 3.41 -3.62 -8.54
C VAL A 204 3.31 -5.13 -8.75
N GLN A 205 2.86 -5.56 -9.93
CA GLN A 205 2.69 -6.98 -10.25
C GLN A 205 4.00 -7.73 -10.17
N SER A 206 5.05 -7.16 -10.80
CA SER A 206 6.38 -7.76 -10.81
C SER A 206 6.97 -7.86 -9.40
N SER A 207 6.80 -6.81 -8.56
CA SER A 207 7.28 -6.81 -7.17
C SER A 207 6.59 -7.90 -6.33
N LEU A 208 5.27 -8.02 -6.43
CA LEU A 208 4.51 -9.06 -5.74
C LEU A 208 4.91 -10.47 -6.21
N ALA A 209 5.03 -10.69 -7.52
CA ALA A 209 5.44 -11.99 -8.07
C ALA A 209 6.86 -12.38 -7.62
N LEU A 210 7.79 -11.41 -7.61
CA LEU A 210 9.16 -11.61 -7.13
C LEU A 210 9.23 -11.95 -5.63
N ALA A 211 8.32 -11.40 -4.82
CA ALA A 211 8.18 -11.72 -3.41
C ALA A 211 7.48 -13.08 -3.15
N GLY A 212 7.13 -13.82 -4.22
CA GLY A 212 6.53 -15.15 -4.13
C GLY A 212 5.01 -15.16 -3.92
N PHE A 213 4.34 -14.06 -4.27
CA PHE A 213 2.87 -14.03 -4.34
C PHE A 213 2.37 -14.49 -5.70
N HIS A 214 1.21 -15.14 -5.71
CA HIS A 214 0.48 -15.54 -6.92
C HIS A 214 -0.55 -14.48 -7.28
N ILE A 215 -0.37 -13.79 -8.41
CA ILE A 215 -1.31 -12.77 -8.88
C ILE A 215 -2.64 -13.43 -9.26
N GLN A 216 -3.73 -13.01 -8.61
CA GLN A 216 -5.08 -13.53 -8.82
C GLN A 216 -5.89 -12.65 -9.76
N ALA A 217 -5.78 -11.32 -9.59
CA ALA A 217 -6.50 -10.36 -10.41
C ALA A 217 -5.75 -9.03 -10.49
N VAL A 218 -5.91 -8.35 -11.62
CA VAL A 218 -5.38 -7.00 -11.84
C VAL A 218 -6.49 -6.15 -12.44
N LYS A 219 -6.71 -4.98 -11.84
CA LYS A 219 -7.60 -3.94 -12.37
C LYS A 219 -6.81 -2.66 -12.59
N CYS A 220 -6.91 -2.10 -13.79
CA CYS A 220 -6.26 -0.83 -14.12
C CYS A 220 -7.28 0.30 -14.08
N MET A 221 -6.89 1.41 -13.47
CA MET A 221 -7.66 2.66 -13.42
C MET A 221 -6.75 3.83 -13.81
N SER A 222 -7.34 5.01 -13.94
CA SER A 222 -6.58 6.25 -14.15
C SER A 222 -6.92 7.25 -13.07
N MET A 223 -5.88 7.90 -12.53
CA MET A 223 -5.98 9.02 -11.59
C MET A 223 -5.18 10.20 -12.17
N TRP A 224 -5.85 11.28 -12.54
CA TRP A 224 -5.24 12.44 -13.25
C TRP A 224 -4.45 12.07 -14.51
N GLY A 225 -4.88 11.04 -15.23
CA GLY A 225 -4.16 10.51 -16.39
C GLY A 225 -2.98 9.60 -16.06
N LEU A 226 -2.64 9.44 -14.78
CA LEU A 226 -1.64 8.47 -14.31
C LEU A 226 -2.27 7.08 -14.19
N PRO A 227 -1.56 6.02 -14.58
CA PRO A 227 -2.03 4.66 -14.41
C PRO A 227 -1.97 4.24 -12.94
N VAL A 228 -3.07 3.70 -12.45
CA VAL A 228 -3.18 3.05 -11.14
C VAL A 228 -3.49 1.59 -11.36
N GLU A 229 -2.72 0.71 -10.74
CA GLU A 229 -2.99 -0.71 -10.67
C GLU A 229 -3.53 -1.11 -9.31
N ILE A 230 -4.52 -1.98 -9.37
CA ILE A 230 -5.12 -2.66 -8.22
C ILE A 230 -4.85 -4.13 -8.42
N VAL A 231 -4.00 -4.68 -7.57
CA VAL A 231 -3.49 -6.05 -7.73
C VAL A 231 -3.91 -6.87 -6.52
N LEU A 232 -4.68 -7.93 -6.75
CA LEU A 232 -4.96 -8.95 -5.77
C LEU A 232 -3.98 -10.11 -5.97
N ALA A 233 -3.31 -10.48 -4.90
CA ALA A 233 -2.31 -11.54 -4.91
C ALA A 233 -2.49 -12.45 -3.69
N GLN A 234 -2.17 -13.74 -3.84
CA GLN A 234 -2.29 -14.76 -2.81
C GLN A 234 -0.91 -15.27 -2.38
N LYS A 235 -0.76 -15.54 -1.07
CA LYS A 235 0.44 -16.18 -0.51
C LYS A 235 0.54 -17.64 -0.90
#